data_fcc65f09e984f569e55b2566325be9ee
#
_entry.id   fcc65f09e984f569e55b2566325be9ee
#
_cell.length_a   1.000
_cell.length_b   1.000
_cell.length_c   1.000
_cell.angle_alpha   90.00
_cell.angle_beta   90.00
_cell.angle_gamma   90.00
#
_symmetry.space_group_name_H-M   'P 1'
#
loop_
_entity.id
_entity.type
_entity.pdbx_description
1 polymer ?
#
loop_
_entity_poly.entity_id
_entity_poly.type
_entity_poly.pdbx_seq_one_letter_code
_entity_poly.pdbx_strand_id
1 'polypeptide(L)'
;MYNLTCEDINNFYKRYINNISKNHSIENELLRKNPDSSKWIDLLYNKSNELRQLFSTNEDELNRYIRPFISGTHSLTPELCECFLSNMKPFIKLSYMDSLVTLDICSTIHNYLIENNSTNYNLLCLSCSYAGYFESILIRLDHPERAIEYYNEAISYTDKFDYLSDDARIRIVASYYNRLVALSRKANIDAYTMIKYYEEVSVFFNNQQYAKYTHKLFTDEEFEFWSSSIVCSVLLKLSPCYNNVISDDYTTDYATKLATSLYSKFCNHHTNIYSMTTSVFVAYNKTLLLQGKITKSMYFNILLNYYKHVDKNVVFDNPDFTDHIYIEALHHIVPSLIEYAEYAFDNPEDAHLFRLELSREVLKFVGSIPHSHKTSQVNLLIYELLKLCLKHIDTRDKMIDIISKISINRQISTGIHISMVSRISDLILRSIITHRPELLIGLPEINCIDDVKKRKKELYYHMRNSALCHDTGKIAIGSMINLQTRKLTDMEFEIIKTHPDIGYDILYNNNRLRLYADIARGHHKFANGKGGYPKDFDNTKSQMRIVIDIITISDCIDAATDTLGRNYAKSKTFYDVLEELNKDKGTRYSADIVELLNSDECLCECLCDLTGKGRISVYNKIYRLVNSADKH
;
A
#
# COMPACT_ATOMS: atom_id res chain seq x y z
N MET A 1 -14.36 -22.54 -32.22
CA MET A 1 -14.18 -21.37 -31.36
C MET A 1 -15.55 -20.90 -30.90
N TYR A 2 -15.81 -20.82 -29.63
CA TYR A 2 -17.03 -20.23 -29.10
C TYR A 2 -16.98 -18.73 -29.38
N ASN A 3 -17.89 -18.19 -30.18
CA ASN A 3 -18.04 -16.75 -30.33
C ASN A 3 -18.66 -16.22 -29.04
N LEU A 4 -17.85 -15.56 -28.18
CA LEU A 4 -18.34 -14.90 -26.99
C LEU A 4 -19.23 -13.72 -27.36
N THR A 5 -20.37 -13.64 -26.69
CA THR A 5 -21.36 -12.57 -26.88
C THR A 5 -21.24 -11.51 -25.77
N CYS A 6 -21.84 -10.34 -25.98
CA CYS A 6 -21.96 -9.32 -24.94
C CYS A 6 -22.69 -9.84 -23.68
N GLU A 7 -23.68 -10.73 -23.88
CA GLU A 7 -24.39 -11.34 -22.75
C GLU A 7 -23.47 -12.22 -21.91
N ASP A 8 -22.57 -12.99 -22.52
CA ASP A 8 -21.59 -13.82 -21.84
C ASP A 8 -20.64 -12.96 -20.99
N ILE A 9 -20.15 -11.85 -21.55
CA ILE A 9 -19.27 -10.90 -20.86
C ILE A 9 -19.99 -10.25 -19.67
N ASN A 10 -21.22 -9.77 -19.86
CA ASN A 10 -22.01 -9.15 -18.79
C ASN A 10 -22.31 -10.14 -17.65
N ASN A 11 -22.63 -11.38 -17.99
CA ASN A 11 -22.87 -12.44 -17.02
C ASN A 11 -21.58 -12.84 -16.28
N PHE A 12 -20.43 -12.86 -16.98
CA PHE A 12 -19.12 -13.05 -16.35
C PHE A 12 -18.87 -11.97 -15.31
N TYR A 13 -18.96 -10.67 -15.63
CA TYR A 13 -18.70 -9.60 -14.68
C TYR A 13 -19.62 -9.66 -13.45
N LYS A 14 -20.90 -9.97 -13.61
CA LYS A 14 -21.83 -10.15 -12.49
C LYS A 14 -21.38 -11.27 -11.55
N ARG A 15 -21.01 -12.43 -12.09
CA ARG A 15 -20.53 -13.56 -11.28
C ARG A 15 -19.20 -13.23 -10.60
N TYR A 16 -18.27 -12.61 -11.32
CA TYR A 16 -16.94 -12.29 -10.83
C TYR A 16 -16.99 -11.28 -9.66
N ILE A 17 -17.79 -10.23 -9.77
CA ILE A 17 -18.04 -9.27 -8.68
C ILE A 17 -18.63 -9.97 -7.45
N ASN A 18 -19.59 -10.88 -7.65
CA ASN A 18 -20.15 -11.67 -6.55
C ASN A 18 -19.10 -12.55 -5.87
N ASN A 19 -18.20 -13.15 -6.65
CA ASN A 19 -17.11 -13.97 -6.12
C ASN A 19 -16.13 -13.15 -5.27
N ILE A 20 -15.76 -11.95 -5.72
CA ILE A 20 -14.92 -11.02 -4.94
C ILE A 20 -15.65 -10.66 -3.62
N SER A 21 -16.93 -10.30 -3.68
CA SER A 21 -17.72 -9.96 -2.50
C SER A 21 -17.82 -11.12 -1.51
N LYS A 22 -17.96 -12.35 -2.03
CA LYS A 22 -17.98 -13.57 -1.21
C LYS A 22 -16.66 -13.80 -0.49
N ASN A 23 -15.52 -13.58 -1.14
CA ASN A 23 -14.20 -13.66 -0.51
C ASN A 23 -14.10 -12.78 0.74
N HIS A 24 -14.52 -11.52 0.64
CA HIS A 24 -14.52 -10.59 1.77
C HIS A 24 -15.47 -11.01 2.90
N SER A 25 -16.64 -11.56 2.54
CA SER A 25 -17.58 -12.09 3.55
C SER A 25 -16.97 -13.25 4.35
N ILE A 26 -16.24 -14.13 3.68
CA ILE A 26 -15.54 -15.27 4.31
C ILE A 26 -14.49 -14.78 5.30
N GLU A 27 -13.65 -13.83 4.90
CA GLU A 27 -12.61 -13.25 5.77
C GLU A 27 -13.22 -12.54 6.99
N ASN A 28 -14.25 -11.73 6.78
CA ASN A 28 -14.96 -11.03 7.85
C ASN A 28 -15.66 -11.99 8.83
N GLU A 29 -16.14 -13.15 8.38
CA GLU A 29 -16.73 -14.16 9.26
C GLU A 29 -15.68 -14.75 10.21
N LEU A 30 -14.48 -15.07 9.71
CA LEU A 30 -13.38 -15.57 10.55
C LEU A 30 -12.99 -14.54 11.63
N LEU A 31 -12.95 -13.26 11.30
CA LEU A 31 -12.63 -12.18 12.23
C LEU A 31 -13.64 -12.04 13.38
N ARG A 32 -14.91 -12.34 13.14
CA ARG A 32 -15.99 -12.19 14.13
C ARG A 32 -16.12 -13.39 15.10
N LYS A 33 -15.39 -14.46 14.89
CA LYS A 33 -15.51 -15.69 15.72
C LYS A 33 -14.42 -15.76 16.78
N ASN A 34 -14.79 -16.35 17.94
CA ASN A 34 -13.83 -16.57 19.01
C ASN A 34 -12.87 -17.72 18.66
N PRO A 35 -11.55 -17.46 18.53
CA PRO A 35 -10.54 -18.48 18.24
C PRO A 35 -10.38 -19.56 19.31
N ASP A 36 -10.94 -19.37 20.51
CA ASP A 36 -10.87 -20.34 21.61
C ASP A 36 -11.95 -21.42 21.55
N SER A 37 -12.91 -21.30 20.63
CA SER A 37 -13.96 -22.31 20.49
C SER A 37 -13.41 -23.55 19.76
N SER A 38 -13.80 -24.75 20.21
CA SER A 38 -13.42 -26.01 19.55
C SER A 38 -13.87 -26.05 18.07
N LYS A 39 -14.94 -25.32 17.73
CA LYS A 39 -15.49 -25.22 16.39
C LYS A 39 -14.72 -24.24 15.49
N TRP A 40 -13.82 -23.42 16.04
CA TRP A 40 -13.12 -22.41 15.25
C TRP A 40 -12.11 -23.04 14.27
N ILE A 41 -11.44 -24.11 14.69
CA ILE A 41 -10.50 -24.85 13.83
C ILE A 41 -11.22 -25.43 12.62
N ASP A 42 -12.38 -26.07 12.82
CA ASP A 42 -13.19 -26.59 11.72
C ASP A 42 -13.67 -25.49 10.79
N LEU A 43 -14.08 -24.35 11.37
CA LEU A 43 -14.46 -23.17 10.60
C LEU A 43 -13.30 -22.65 9.75
N LEU A 44 -12.10 -22.56 10.32
CA LEU A 44 -10.89 -22.13 9.60
C LEU A 44 -10.58 -23.04 8.40
N TYR A 45 -10.62 -24.35 8.58
CA TYR A 45 -10.41 -25.31 7.49
C TYR A 45 -11.49 -25.21 6.41
N ASN A 46 -12.76 -25.10 6.80
CA ASN A 46 -13.88 -24.99 5.87
C ASN A 46 -13.75 -23.70 5.03
N LYS A 47 -13.46 -22.57 5.67
CA LYS A 47 -13.26 -21.29 4.98
C LYS A 47 -12.04 -21.30 4.07
N SER A 48 -10.94 -21.93 4.47
CA SER A 48 -9.77 -22.13 3.59
C SER A 48 -10.12 -22.94 2.34
N ASN A 49 -10.96 -23.97 2.47
CA ASN A 49 -11.41 -24.77 1.34
C ASN A 49 -12.32 -23.96 0.40
N GLU A 50 -13.25 -23.16 0.96
CA GLU A 50 -14.12 -22.28 0.18
C GLU A 50 -13.29 -21.25 -0.61
N LEU A 51 -12.26 -20.65 0.02
CA LEU A 51 -11.38 -19.70 -0.65
C LEU A 51 -10.60 -20.34 -1.81
N ARG A 52 -10.12 -21.58 -1.64
CA ARG A 52 -9.44 -22.31 -2.71
C ARG A 52 -10.37 -22.66 -3.88
N GLN A 53 -11.61 -23.06 -3.58
CA GLN A 53 -12.63 -23.30 -4.62
C GLN A 53 -12.94 -22.01 -5.37
N LEU A 54 -13.09 -20.91 -4.66
CA LEU A 54 -13.33 -19.59 -5.24
C LEU A 54 -12.19 -19.16 -6.17
N PHE A 55 -10.94 -19.36 -5.72
CA PHE A 55 -9.76 -19.12 -6.54
C PHE A 55 -9.78 -19.96 -7.84
N SER A 56 -10.04 -21.26 -7.75
CA SER A 56 -10.11 -22.13 -8.93
C SER A 56 -11.21 -21.67 -9.89
N THR A 57 -12.39 -21.34 -9.36
CA THR A 57 -13.52 -20.85 -10.18
C THR A 57 -13.16 -19.54 -10.88
N ASN A 58 -12.53 -18.60 -10.18
CA ASN A 58 -12.11 -17.34 -10.76
C ASN A 58 -11.06 -17.53 -11.85
N GLU A 59 -10.07 -18.41 -11.64
CA GLU A 59 -9.07 -18.72 -12.67
C GLU A 59 -9.71 -19.31 -13.95
N ASP A 60 -10.66 -20.23 -13.80
CA ASP A 60 -11.38 -20.83 -14.94
C ASP A 60 -12.20 -19.77 -15.70
N GLU A 61 -12.92 -18.90 -14.99
CA GLU A 61 -13.69 -17.79 -15.57
C GLU A 61 -12.77 -16.80 -16.30
N LEU A 62 -11.64 -16.41 -15.69
CA LEU A 62 -10.67 -15.49 -16.29
C LEU A 62 -9.98 -16.08 -17.52
N ASN A 63 -9.64 -17.36 -17.49
CA ASN A 63 -9.06 -18.06 -18.64
C ASN A 63 -10.05 -18.16 -19.81
N ARG A 64 -11.35 -18.15 -19.52
CA ARG A 64 -12.40 -18.22 -20.56
C ARG A 64 -12.76 -16.85 -21.12
N TYR A 65 -12.88 -15.81 -20.26
CA TYR A 65 -13.54 -14.56 -20.65
C TYR A 65 -12.58 -13.35 -20.77
N ILE A 66 -11.39 -13.37 -20.15
CA ILE A 66 -10.52 -12.21 -20.07
C ILE A 66 -9.15 -12.44 -20.71
N ARG A 67 -8.40 -13.44 -20.24
CA ARG A 67 -7.02 -13.67 -20.70
C ARG A 67 -6.86 -13.89 -22.19
N PRO A 68 -7.81 -14.56 -22.91
CA PRO A 68 -7.71 -14.72 -24.35
C PRO A 68 -7.70 -13.39 -25.11
N PHE A 69 -8.39 -12.36 -24.62
CA PHE A 69 -8.36 -11.03 -25.24
C PHE A 69 -7.05 -10.30 -24.93
N ILE A 70 -6.58 -10.35 -23.69
CA ILE A 70 -5.31 -9.72 -23.28
C ILE A 70 -4.11 -10.35 -24.02
N SER A 71 -4.12 -11.67 -24.22
CA SER A 71 -3.06 -12.38 -24.95
C SER A 71 -3.19 -12.29 -26.48
N GLY A 72 -4.25 -11.69 -27.00
CA GLY A 72 -4.51 -11.60 -28.44
C GLY A 72 -4.95 -12.92 -29.10
N THR A 73 -5.25 -13.99 -28.33
CA THR A 73 -5.75 -15.26 -28.87
C THR A 73 -7.22 -15.19 -29.29
N HIS A 74 -7.97 -14.21 -28.74
CA HIS A 74 -9.31 -13.82 -29.19
C HIS A 74 -9.24 -12.37 -29.69
N SER A 75 -9.86 -12.15 -30.86
CA SER A 75 -9.93 -10.81 -31.45
C SER A 75 -11.02 -9.98 -30.78
N LEU A 76 -10.71 -8.73 -30.49
CA LEU A 76 -11.68 -7.72 -30.08
C LEU A 76 -12.51 -7.28 -31.29
N THR A 77 -13.75 -6.87 -31.05
CA THR A 77 -14.60 -6.12 -32.00
C THR A 77 -15.08 -4.85 -31.31
N PRO A 78 -15.52 -3.82 -32.05
CA PRO A 78 -16.07 -2.61 -31.45
C PRO A 78 -17.21 -2.89 -30.46
N GLU A 79 -18.09 -3.85 -30.77
CA GLU A 79 -19.20 -4.24 -29.89
C GLU A 79 -18.72 -4.89 -28.59
N LEU A 80 -17.70 -5.75 -28.65
CA LEU A 80 -17.09 -6.34 -27.46
C LEU A 80 -16.36 -5.27 -26.64
N CYS A 81 -15.66 -4.33 -27.27
CA CYS A 81 -15.02 -3.19 -26.59
C CYS A 81 -16.05 -2.37 -25.80
N GLU A 82 -17.19 -2.04 -26.43
CA GLU A 82 -18.27 -1.31 -25.75
C GLU A 82 -18.83 -2.11 -24.57
N CYS A 83 -19.01 -3.41 -24.76
CA CYS A 83 -19.49 -4.30 -23.73
C CYS A 83 -18.54 -4.36 -22.52
N PHE A 84 -17.25 -4.55 -22.74
CA PHE A 84 -16.26 -4.53 -21.66
C PHE A 84 -16.26 -3.19 -20.92
N LEU A 85 -16.19 -2.06 -21.64
CA LEU A 85 -16.12 -0.73 -21.04
C LEU A 85 -17.39 -0.36 -20.26
N SER A 86 -18.57 -0.85 -20.67
CA SER A 86 -19.81 -0.64 -19.92
C SER A 86 -19.81 -1.30 -18.54
N ASN A 87 -19.02 -2.35 -18.34
CA ASN A 87 -18.85 -3.05 -17.07
C ASN A 87 -17.81 -2.40 -16.12
N MET A 88 -17.17 -1.29 -16.51
CA MET A 88 -16.15 -0.63 -15.67
C MET A 88 -16.75 0.24 -14.56
N LYS A 89 -17.94 0.81 -14.74
CA LYS A 89 -18.60 1.68 -13.75
C LYS A 89 -18.75 1.07 -12.36
N PRO A 90 -19.18 -0.19 -12.19
CA PRO A 90 -19.28 -0.81 -10.87
C PRO A 90 -17.95 -0.79 -10.10
N PHE A 91 -16.82 -0.99 -10.77
CA PHE A 91 -15.50 -1.01 -10.12
C PHE A 91 -15.05 0.34 -9.58
N ILE A 92 -15.55 1.47 -10.12
CA ILE A 92 -15.29 2.80 -9.56
C ILE A 92 -15.96 2.96 -8.19
N LYS A 93 -17.15 2.37 -8.01
CA LYS A 93 -17.95 2.47 -6.78
C LYS A 93 -17.63 1.36 -5.77
N LEU A 94 -17.08 0.24 -6.24
CA LEU A 94 -16.75 -0.89 -5.38
C LEU A 94 -15.50 -0.61 -4.57
N SER A 95 -15.50 -1.11 -3.35
CA SER A 95 -14.30 -1.14 -2.49
C SER A 95 -13.23 -2.12 -3.00
N TYR A 96 -13.50 -2.81 -4.10
CA TYR A 96 -12.69 -3.90 -4.63
C TYR A 96 -12.26 -3.58 -6.05
N MET A 97 -10.98 -3.67 -6.32
CA MET A 97 -10.45 -3.56 -7.66
C MET A 97 -9.64 -4.80 -8.01
N ASP A 98 -9.74 -5.19 -9.25
CA ASP A 98 -8.94 -6.24 -9.85
C ASP A 98 -8.35 -5.71 -11.15
N SER A 99 -7.02 -5.56 -11.21
CA SER A 99 -6.34 -4.95 -12.34
C SER A 99 -6.54 -5.70 -13.64
N LEU A 100 -6.64 -7.04 -13.59
CA LEU A 100 -6.77 -7.88 -14.78
C LEU A 100 -8.10 -7.63 -15.52
N VAL A 101 -9.21 -7.52 -14.76
CA VAL A 101 -10.55 -7.31 -15.34
C VAL A 101 -10.89 -5.82 -15.54
N THR A 102 -10.02 -4.92 -15.11
CA THR A 102 -10.18 -3.47 -15.25
C THR A 102 -9.08 -2.86 -16.09
N LEU A 103 -7.91 -2.61 -15.50
CA LEU A 103 -6.80 -1.91 -16.15
C LEU A 103 -6.29 -2.65 -17.40
N ASP A 104 -6.02 -3.96 -17.28
CA ASP A 104 -5.42 -4.72 -18.38
C ASP A 104 -6.38 -4.82 -19.57
N ILE A 105 -7.68 -5.02 -19.31
CA ILE A 105 -8.71 -5.00 -20.36
C ILE A 105 -8.84 -3.62 -20.98
N CYS A 106 -8.92 -2.53 -20.18
CA CYS A 106 -9.02 -1.18 -20.72
C CYS A 106 -7.81 -0.81 -21.58
N SER A 107 -6.60 -1.16 -21.13
CA SER A 107 -5.37 -0.94 -21.88
C SER A 107 -5.32 -1.76 -23.18
N THR A 108 -5.78 -3.03 -23.14
CA THR A 108 -5.86 -3.90 -24.33
C THR A 108 -6.84 -3.35 -25.35
N ILE A 109 -8.02 -2.90 -24.91
CA ILE A 109 -9.02 -2.27 -25.77
C ILE A 109 -8.46 -0.98 -26.38
N HIS A 110 -7.81 -0.16 -25.57
CA HIS A 110 -7.22 1.08 -26.03
C HIS A 110 -6.19 0.84 -27.13
N ASN A 111 -5.25 -0.07 -26.91
CA ASN A 111 -4.24 -0.45 -27.91
C ASN A 111 -4.90 -0.98 -29.19
N TYR A 112 -5.89 -1.86 -29.06
CA TYR A 112 -6.64 -2.36 -30.22
C TYR A 112 -7.29 -1.25 -31.04
N LEU A 113 -7.91 -0.26 -30.38
CA LEU A 113 -8.55 0.87 -31.07
C LEU A 113 -7.52 1.75 -31.79
N ILE A 114 -6.37 2.01 -31.19
CA ILE A 114 -5.27 2.78 -31.80
C ILE A 114 -4.69 2.04 -33.01
N GLU A 115 -4.34 0.75 -32.85
CA GLU A 115 -3.76 -0.07 -33.91
C GLU A 115 -4.67 -0.20 -35.14
N ASN A 116 -5.99 -0.18 -34.93
CA ASN A 116 -6.98 -0.24 -36.01
C ASN A 116 -7.45 1.13 -36.51
N ASN A 117 -6.76 2.21 -36.10
CA ASN A 117 -7.10 3.60 -36.48
C ASN A 117 -8.59 3.92 -36.27
N SER A 118 -9.14 3.54 -35.13
CA SER A 118 -10.55 3.71 -34.82
C SER A 118 -10.95 5.19 -34.81
N THR A 119 -12.09 5.49 -35.44
CA THR A 119 -12.73 6.82 -35.37
C THR A 119 -13.86 6.86 -34.33
N ASN A 120 -14.02 5.80 -33.54
CA ASN A 120 -14.98 5.77 -32.45
C ASN A 120 -14.41 6.48 -31.21
N TYR A 121 -14.53 7.81 -31.18
CA TYR A 121 -14.03 8.66 -30.10
C TYR A 121 -14.62 8.32 -28.72
N ASN A 122 -15.83 7.75 -28.67
CA ASN A 122 -16.42 7.29 -27.40
C ASN A 122 -15.58 6.15 -26.78
N LEU A 123 -15.29 5.13 -27.57
CA LEU A 123 -14.51 3.99 -27.09
C LEU A 123 -13.07 4.40 -26.75
N LEU A 124 -12.45 5.23 -27.58
CA LEU A 124 -11.10 5.78 -27.33
C LEU A 124 -11.06 6.56 -26.01
N CYS A 125 -11.98 7.50 -25.82
CA CYS A 125 -12.06 8.30 -24.59
C CYS A 125 -12.33 7.43 -23.35
N LEU A 126 -13.30 6.50 -23.42
CA LEU A 126 -13.65 5.63 -22.29
C LEU A 126 -12.49 4.71 -21.92
N SER A 127 -11.84 4.07 -22.90
CA SER A 127 -10.74 3.13 -22.65
C SER A 127 -9.56 3.81 -21.96
N CYS A 128 -9.07 4.95 -22.46
CA CYS A 128 -7.96 5.66 -21.84
C CYS A 128 -8.35 6.30 -20.49
N SER A 129 -9.55 6.88 -20.34
CA SER A 129 -9.97 7.45 -19.07
C SER A 129 -10.13 6.39 -17.96
N TYR A 130 -10.69 5.21 -18.27
CA TYR A 130 -10.76 4.11 -17.31
C TYR A 130 -9.37 3.53 -17.02
N ALA A 131 -8.52 3.34 -18.04
CA ALA A 131 -7.14 2.89 -17.82
C ALA A 131 -6.38 3.84 -16.88
N GLY A 132 -6.46 5.15 -17.10
CA GLY A 132 -5.86 6.16 -16.24
C GLY A 132 -6.38 6.10 -14.79
N TYR A 133 -7.69 5.93 -14.61
CA TYR A 133 -8.28 5.80 -13.28
C TYR A 133 -7.76 4.55 -12.55
N PHE A 134 -7.81 3.39 -13.19
CA PHE A 134 -7.38 2.15 -12.57
C PHE A 134 -5.87 2.09 -12.36
N GLU A 135 -5.05 2.65 -13.26
CA GLU A 135 -3.61 2.82 -13.06
C GLU A 135 -3.30 3.70 -11.84
N SER A 136 -4.04 4.80 -11.67
CA SER A 136 -3.82 5.73 -10.55
C SER A 136 -4.15 5.12 -9.18
N ILE A 137 -5.02 4.09 -9.13
CA ILE A 137 -5.37 3.37 -7.90
C ILE A 137 -4.36 2.26 -7.58
N LEU A 138 -3.75 1.63 -8.58
CA LEU A 138 -2.73 0.58 -8.39
C LEU A 138 -1.47 1.10 -7.70
N ILE A 139 -1.29 2.38 -7.64
CA ILE A 139 -0.21 3.17 -7.05
C ILE A 139 1.07 2.36 -6.84
N ARG A 140 1.99 2.49 -7.78
CA ARG A 140 3.41 2.50 -7.45
C ARG A 140 3.65 3.81 -6.70
N LEU A 141 4.12 3.72 -5.47
CA LEU A 141 4.53 4.91 -4.74
C LEU A 141 5.38 5.77 -5.68
N ASP A 142 4.94 7.03 -5.91
CA ASP A 142 5.66 8.09 -6.63
C ASP A 142 5.76 8.01 -8.18
N HIS A 143 5.10 7.08 -8.87
CA HIS A 143 5.18 6.94 -10.32
C HIS A 143 3.82 7.03 -11.04
N PRO A 144 3.15 8.22 -11.02
CA PRO A 144 1.85 8.40 -11.66
C PRO A 144 1.92 8.69 -13.17
N GLU A 145 3.12 8.60 -13.80
CA GLU A 145 3.35 9.07 -15.18
C GLU A 145 2.40 8.40 -16.16
N ARG A 146 2.23 7.09 -16.08
CA ARG A 146 1.38 6.35 -17.00
C ARG A 146 -0.10 6.72 -16.85
N ALA A 147 -0.56 6.96 -15.62
CA ALA A 147 -1.92 7.46 -15.38
C ALA A 147 -2.13 8.84 -15.99
N ILE A 148 -1.12 9.73 -15.86
CA ILE A 148 -1.14 11.07 -16.45
C ILE A 148 -1.19 11.01 -17.97
N GLU A 149 -0.44 10.10 -18.61
CA GLU A 149 -0.47 9.88 -20.07
C GLU A 149 -1.87 9.49 -20.53
N TYR A 150 -2.51 8.51 -19.90
CA TYR A 150 -3.89 8.12 -20.20
C TYR A 150 -4.89 9.28 -20.02
N TYR A 151 -4.74 10.08 -18.95
CA TYR A 151 -5.61 11.23 -18.74
C TYR A 151 -5.39 12.32 -19.79
N ASN A 152 -4.13 12.60 -20.18
CA ASN A 152 -3.82 13.55 -21.24
C ASN A 152 -4.49 13.14 -22.56
N GLU A 153 -4.45 11.86 -22.88
CA GLU A 153 -5.11 11.34 -24.07
C GLU A 153 -6.64 11.46 -23.98
N ALA A 154 -7.25 11.08 -22.85
CA ALA A 154 -8.69 11.27 -22.64
C ALA A 154 -9.12 12.73 -22.81
N ILE A 155 -8.32 13.67 -22.28
CA ILE A 155 -8.55 15.11 -22.35
C ILE A 155 -8.40 15.62 -23.80
N SER A 156 -7.54 15.02 -24.61
CA SER A 156 -7.37 15.43 -26.02
C SER A 156 -8.65 15.31 -26.85
N TYR A 157 -9.59 14.46 -26.43
CA TYR A 157 -10.90 14.33 -27.07
C TYR A 157 -11.91 15.43 -26.68
N THR A 158 -11.51 16.44 -25.91
CA THR A 158 -12.37 17.59 -25.58
C THR A 158 -12.79 18.36 -26.84
N ASP A 159 -11.97 18.40 -27.89
CA ASP A 159 -12.32 19.00 -29.18
C ASP A 159 -13.47 18.25 -29.93
N LYS A 160 -13.79 17.04 -29.52
CA LYS A 160 -14.89 16.21 -30.01
C LYS A 160 -16.07 16.12 -29.05
N PHE A 161 -16.09 16.93 -27.97
CA PHE A 161 -17.02 16.80 -26.84
C PHE A 161 -18.50 16.68 -27.27
N ASP A 162 -18.92 17.46 -28.27
CA ASP A 162 -20.32 17.48 -28.73
C ASP A 162 -20.75 16.18 -29.43
N TYR A 163 -19.80 15.39 -29.91
CA TYR A 163 -20.05 14.10 -30.58
C TYR A 163 -19.94 12.91 -29.63
N LEU A 164 -19.57 13.14 -28.36
CA LEU A 164 -19.38 12.08 -27.39
C LEU A 164 -20.70 11.71 -26.67
N SER A 165 -20.77 10.48 -26.20
CA SER A 165 -21.82 10.03 -25.28
C SER A 165 -21.72 10.74 -23.93
N ASP A 166 -22.81 10.79 -23.17
CA ASP A 166 -22.82 11.39 -21.82
C ASP A 166 -21.78 10.73 -20.91
N ASP A 167 -21.56 9.42 -21.03
CA ASP A 167 -20.57 8.69 -20.26
C ASP A 167 -19.13 9.12 -20.61
N ALA A 168 -18.80 9.24 -21.89
CA ALA A 168 -17.49 9.71 -22.32
C ALA A 168 -17.25 11.18 -21.88
N ARG A 169 -18.26 12.04 -21.97
CA ARG A 169 -18.18 13.43 -21.47
C ARG A 169 -17.89 13.50 -19.98
N ILE A 170 -18.59 12.71 -19.15
CA ILE A 170 -18.32 12.62 -17.72
C ILE A 170 -16.90 12.12 -17.46
N ARG A 171 -16.41 11.17 -18.26
CA ARG A 171 -15.05 10.65 -18.11
C ARG A 171 -13.97 11.65 -18.50
N ILE A 172 -14.21 12.52 -19.47
CA ILE A 172 -13.31 13.67 -19.74
C ILE A 172 -13.24 14.59 -18.52
N VAL A 173 -14.39 14.99 -17.97
CA VAL A 173 -14.44 15.82 -16.75
C VAL A 173 -13.63 15.18 -15.61
N ALA A 174 -13.87 13.90 -15.34
CA ALA A 174 -13.14 13.15 -14.33
C ALA A 174 -11.63 13.09 -14.64
N SER A 175 -11.23 13.00 -15.91
CA SER A 175 -9.83 12.94 -16.32
C SER A 175 -9.08 14.23 -16.06
N TYR A 176 -9.70 15.39 -16.27
CA TYR A 176 -9.11 16.69 -15.90
C TYR A 176 -8.77 16.75 -14.40
N TYR A 177 -9.73 16.39 -13.54
CA TYR A 177 -9.54 16.39 -12.10
C TYR A 177 -8.52 15.33 -11.65
N ASN A 178 -8.70 14.08 -12.09
CA ASN A 178 -7.84 12.96 -11.68
C ASN A 178 -6.38 13.14 -12.16
N ARG A 179 -6.16 13.81 -13.30
CA ARG A 179 -4.82 14.20 -13.76
C ARG A 179 -4.14 15.12 -12.76
N LEU A 180 -4.85 16.11 -12.22
CA LEU A 180 -4.33 17.02 -11.21
C LEU A 180 -3.96 16.26 -9.92
N VAL A 181 -4.83 15.35 -9.47
CA VAL A 181 -4.58 14.48 -8.32
C VAL A 181 -3.37 13.57 -8.57
N ALA A 182 -3.27 12.94 -9.74
CA ALA A 182 -2.13 12.09 -10.08
C ALA A 182 -0.82 12.89 -10.11
N LEU A 183 -0.84 14.09 -10.71
CA LEU A 183 0.31 14.96 -10.75
C LEU A 183 0.78 15.38 -9.35
N SER A 184 -0.14 15.65 -8.44
CA SER A 184 0.17 16.01 -7.06
C SER A 184 0.91 14.91 -6.28
N ARG A 185 0.90 13.68 -6.75
CA ARG A 185 1.58 12.52 -6.15
C ARG A 185 2.97 12.26 -6.73
N LYS A 186 3.39 13.03 -7.72
CA LYS A 186 4.69 12.85 -8.36
C LYS A 186 5.82 13.35 -7.46
N ALA A 187 6.84 12.52 -7.20
CA ALA A 187 7.94 12.83 -6.30
C ALA A 187 8.74 14.08 -6.69
N ASN A 188 8.94 14.30 -8.01
CA ASN A 188 9.70 15.42 -8.55
C ASN A 188 8.78 16.26 -9.46
N ILE A 189 7.78 16.89 -8.85
CA ILE A 189 6.86 17.74 -9.59
C ILE A 189 7.50 19.11 -9.84
N ASP A 190 7.32 19.63 -11.07
CA ASP A 190 7.62 21.02 -11.40
C ASP A 190 6.42 21.91 -11.06
N ALA A 191 6.68 22.99 -10.31
CA ALA A 191 5.66 23.92 -9.85
C ALA A 191 4.88 24.58 -10.99
N TYR A 192 5.57 24.95 -12.09
CA TYR A 192 4.92 25.54 -13.26
C TYR A 192 3.98 24.57 -13.96
N THR A 193 4.38 23.31 -14.07
CA THR A 193 3.50 22.25 -14.60
C THR A 193 2.24 22.07 -13.74
N MET A 194 2.37 22.15 -12.42
CA MET A 194 1.22 22.08 -11.52
C MET A 194 0.26 23.25 -11.71
N ILE A 195 0.76 24.47 -11.78
CA ILE A 195 -0.03 25.67 -12.04
C ILE A 195 -0.71 25.58 -13.42
N LYS A 196 0.03 25.21 -14.45
CA LYS A 196 -0.50 25.06 -15.81
C LYS A 196 -1.69 24.09 -15.85
N TYR A 197 -1.57 22.92 -15.25
CA TYR A 197 -2.65 21.93 -15.23
C TYR A 197 -3.84 22.39 -14.39
N TYR A 198 -3.59 23.12 -13.32
CA TYR A 198 -4.66 23.72 -12.53
C TYR A 198 -5.44 24.79 -13.35
N GLU A 199 -4.74 25.65 -14.08
CA GLU A 199 -5.36 26.67 -14.93
C GLU A 199 -6.16 26.02 -16.07
N GLU A 200 -5.64 24.98 -16.72
CA GLU A 200 -6.39 24.21 -17.74
C GLU A 200 -7.68 23.63 -17.15
N VAL A 201 -7.60 23.00 -15.97
CA VAL A 201 -8.76 22.43 -15.27
C VAL A 201 -9.76 23.54 -14.92
N SER A 202 -9.30 24.67 -14.39
CA SER A 202 -10.13 25.79 -14.00
C SER A 202 -10.86 26.41 -15.20
N VAL A 203 -10.16 26.59 -16.33
CA VAL A 203 -10.78 27.07 -17.58
C VAL A 203 -11.86 26.11 -18.07
N PHE A 204 -11.61 24.80 -18.02
CA PHE A 204 -12.58 23.80 -18.45
C PHE A 204 -13.83 23.79 -17.56
N PHE A 205 -13.67 23.80 -16.23
CA PHE A 205 -14.80 23.78 -15.29
C PHE A 205 -15.63 25.07 -15.30
N ASN A 206 -15.02 26.22 -15.55
CA ASN A 206 -15.73 27.49 -15.64
C ASN A 206 -16.42 27.70 -17.00
N ASN A 207 -16.26 26.78 -17.97
CA ASN A 207 -16.93 26.88 -19.24
C ASN A 207 -18.36 26.36 -19.17
N GLN A 208 -19.34 27.24 -19.40
CA GLN A 208 -20.77 26.90 -19.32
C GLN A 208 -21.20 25.77 -20.26
N GLN A 209 -20.48 25.57 -21.38
CA GLN A 209 -20.74 24.46 -22.30
C GLN A 209 -20.64 23.11 -21.59
N TYR A 210 -19.74 22.97 -20.61
CA TYR A 210 -19.49 21.74 -19.88
C TYR A 210 -20.21 21.64 -18.53
N ALA A 211 -20.86 22.72 -18.08
CA ALA A 211 -21.49 22.83 -16.75
C ALA A 211 -22.44 21.65 -16.41
N LYS A 212 -23.24 21.22 -17.37
CA LYS A 212 -24.14 20.05 -17.22
C LYS A 212 -23.41 18.78 -16.78
N TYR A 213 -22.15 18.61 -17.17
CA TYR A 213 -21.35 17.42 -16.92
C TYR A 213 -20.40 17.58 -15.74
N THR A 214 -19.83 18.78 -15.55
CA THR A 214 -19.00 19.10 -14.38
C THR A 214 -19.82 19.03 -13.11
N HIS A 215 -21.06 19.55 -13.10
CA HIS A 215 -21.97 19.50 -11.95
C HIS A 215 -22.52 18.10 -11.61
N LYS A 216 -22.26 17.08 -12.47
CA LYS A 216 -22.52 15.69 -12.09
C LYS A 216 -21.46 15.11 -11.14
N LEU A 217 -20.28 15.71 -11.08
CA LEU A 217 -19.18 15.27 -10.23
C LEU A 217 -18.97 16.21 -9.03
N PHE A 218 -19.02 17.52 -9.26
CA PHE A 218 -18.73 18.54 -8.26
C PHE A 218 -19.66 19.76 -8.46
N THR A 219 -20.07 20.39 -7.39
CA THR A 219 -20.52 21.79 -7.45
C THR A 219 -19.34 22.70 -7.77
N ASP A 220 -19.60 23.94 -8.20
CA ASP A 220 -18.53 24.91 -8.50
C ASP A 220 -17.68 25.18 -7.25
N GLU A 221 -18.31 25.27 -6.09
CA GLU A 221 -17.65 25.49 -4.80
C GLU A 221 -16.77 24.29 -4.40
N GLU A 222 -17.29 23.07 -4.48
CA GLU A 222 -16.54 21.85 -4.20
C GLU A 222 -15.34 21.73 -5.12
N PHE A 223 -15.52 21.97 -6.42
CA PHE A 223 -14.41 21.89 -7.38
C PHE A 223 -13.32 22.91 -7.07
N GLU A 224 -13.69 24.19 -6.83
CA GLU A 224 -12.73 25.24 -6.49
C GLU A 224 -11.95 24.87 -5.23
N PHE A 225 -12.62 24.42 -4.18
CA PHE A 225 -11.99 24.01 -2.92
C PHE A 225 -11.02 22.85 -3.13
N TRP A 226 -11.46 21.76 -3.73
CA TRP A 226 -10.65 20.56 -3.92
C TRP A 226 -9.44 20.82 -4.83
N SER A 227 -9.65 21.43 -5.99
CA SER A 227 -8.58 21.66 -6.96
C SER A 227 -7.53 22.65 -6.43
N SER A 228 -7.98 23.73 -5.83
CA SER A 228 -7.09 24.76 -5.26
C SER A 228 -6.32 24.25 -4.05
N SER A 229 -6.96 23.43 -3.20
CA SER A 229 -6.28 22.85 -2.03
C SER A 229 -5.15 21.91 -2.44
N ILE A 230 -5.34 21.10 -3.47
CA ILE A 230 -4.30 20.25 -4.05
C ILE A 230 -3.10 21.10 -4.49
N VAL A 231 -3.35 22.17 -5.25
CA VAL A 231 -2.29 23.06 -5.74
C VAL A 231 -1.56 23.74 -4.59
N CYS A 232 -2.29 24.32 -3.64
CA CYS A 232 -1.67 24.96 -2.47
C CYS A 232 -0.81 23.97 -1.66
N SER A 233 -1.30 22.74 -1.47
CA SER A 233 -0.56 21.70 -0.74
C SER A 233 0.78 21.39 -1.40
N VAL A 234 0.82 21.31 -2.72
CA VAL A 234 2.06 21.08 -3.49
C VAL A 234 3.00 22.30 -3.43
N LEU A 235 2.50 23.46 -3.82
CA LEU A 235 3.34 24.66 -3.99
C LEU A 235 3.89 25.21 -2.66
N LEU A 236 3.16 25.05 -1.57
CA LEU A 236 3.61 25.44 -0.22
C LEU A 236 4.36 24.33 0.52
N LYS A 237 4.59 23.19 -0.12
CA LYS A 237 5.27 22.02 0.49
C LYS A 237 4.62 21.61 1.82
N LEU A 238 3.30 21.50 1.82
CA LEU A 238 2.53 21.13 3.01
C LEU A 238 2.48 19.63 3.27
N SER A 239 2.92 18.82 2.30
CA SER A 239 2.94 17.37 2.42
C SER A 239 4.37 16.83 2.38
N PRO A 240 4.72 15.81 3.18
CA PRO A 240 6.02 15.12 3.12
C PRO A 240 6.35 14.57 1.71
N CYS A 241 5.34 14.21 0.92
CA CYS A 241 5.51 13.67 -0.43
C CYS A 241 6.12 14.68 -1.43
N TYR A 242 6.12 15.99 -1.11
CA TYR A 242 6.50 17.05 -2.07
C TYR A 242 7.81 17.75 -1.71
N ASN A 243 8.73 17.05 -1.08
CA ASN A 243 10.00 17.64 -0.60
C ASN A 243 10.88 18.24 -1.70
N ASN A 244 10.68 17.87 -2.96
CA ASN A 244 11.53 18.26 -4.09
C ASN A 244 10.90 19.31 -5.00
N VAL A 245 9.74 19.89 -4.66
CA VAL A 245 9.14 20.96 -5.45
C VAL A 245 10.02 22.20 -5.38
N ILE A 246 10.53 22.62 -6.53
CA ILE A 246 11.23 23.89 -6.66
C ILE A 246 10.17 24.99 -6.73
N SER A 247 10.09 25.84 -5.71
CA SER A 247 9.24 27.04 -5.70
C SER A 247 10.12 28.28 -5.79
N ASP A 248 9.76 29.17 -6.66
CA ASP A 248 10.29 30.53 -6.73
C ASP A 248 9.30 31.54 -6.13
N ASP A 249 9.65 32.82 -6.15
CA ASP A 249 8.81 33.89 -5.61
C ASP A 249 7.44 33.96 -6.31
N TYR A 250 7.41 33.70 -7.62
CA TYR A 250 6.16 33.71 -8.40
C TYR A 250 5.21 32.60 -7.96
N THR A 251 5.69 31.37 -7.85
CA THR A 251 4.86 30.23 -7.46
C THR A 251 4.39 30.33 -6.02
N THR A 252 5.23 30.86 -5.13
CA THR A 252 4.88 31.16 -3.74
C THR A 252 3.81 32.23 -3.64
N ASP A 253 3.92 33.31 -4.41
CA ASP A 253 2.91 34.38 -4.48
C ASP A 253 1.58 33.88 -5.05
N TYR A 254 1.63 33.05 -6.09
CA TYR A 254 0.44 32.42 -6.67
C TYR A 254 -0.32 31.58 -5.64
N ALA A 255 0.37 30.66 -4.96
CA ALA A 255 -0.21 29.81 -3.93
C ALA A 255 -0.74 30.62 -2.74
N THR A 256 -0.03 31.69 -2.35
CA THR A 256 -0.43 32.60 -1.26
C THR A 256 -1.75 33.31 -1.58
N LYS A 257 -1.90 33.84 -2.79
CA LYS A 257 -3.13 34.49 -3.24
C LYS A 257 -4.30 33.51 -3.26
N LEU A 258 -4.06 32.30 -3.80
CA LEU A 258 -5.06 31.25 -3.87
C LEU A 258 -5.52 30.81 -2.49
N ALA A 259 -4.61 30.48 -1.57
CA ALA A 259 -4.92 30.07 -0.21
C ALA A 259 -5.67 31.17 0.58
N THR A 260 -5.29 32.43 0.41
CA THR A 260 -5.96 33.57 1.06
C THR A 260 -7.39 33.76 0.54
N SER A 261 -7.59 33.63 -0.77
CA SER A 261 -8.93 33.70 -1.39
C SER A 261 -9.85 32.61 -0.85
N LEU A 262 -9.39 31.36 -0.84
CA LEU A 262 -10.16 30.21 -0.35
C LEU A 262 -10.53 30.35 1.13
N TYR A 263 -9.55 30.72 1.96
CA TYR A 263 -9.79 30.94 3.37
C TYR A 263 -10.86 32.01 3.61
N SER A 264 -10.77 33.15 2.90
CA SER A 264 -11.74 34.24 3.01
C SER A 264 -13.13 33.83 2.54
N LYS A 265 -13.24 33.10 1.43
CA LYS A 265 -14.52 32.56 0.94
C LYS A 265 -15.16 31.63 1.97
N PHE A 266 -14.39 30.71 2.53
CA PHE A 266 -14.90 29.80 3.57
C PHE A 266 -15.43 30.58 4.78
N CYS A 267 -14.66 31.53 5.32
CA CYS A 267 -15.04 32.30 6.50
C CYS A 267 -16.28 33.18 6.27
N ASN A 268 -16.57 33.58 5.04
CA ASN A 268 -17.77 34.34 4.70
C ASN A 268 -19.06 33.49 4.75
N HIS A 269 -18.94 32.18 4.55
CA HIS A 269 -20.09 31.27 4.48
C HIS A 269 -20.22 30.33 5.69
N HIS A 270 -19.15 30.15 6.47
CA HIS A 270 -19.09 29.22 7.59
C HIS A 270 -18.55 29.87 8.86
N THR A 271 -19.18 29.57 9.97
CA THR A 271 -18.79 30.08 11.31
C THR A 271 -17.82 29.14 12.04
N ASN A 272 -17.81 27.85 11.69
CA ASN A 272 -16.96 26.85 12.32
C ASN A 272 -15.69 26.62 11.51
N ILE A 273 -14.57 27.17 11.97
CA ILE A 273 -13.26 27.03 11.31
C ILE A 273 -12.76 25.58 11.27
N TYR A 274 -13.20 24.75 12.20
CA TYR A 274 -12.77 23.33 12.30
C TYR A 274 -13.49 22.41 11.29
N SER A 275 -14.45 22.94 10.53
CA SER A 275 -15.05 22.24 9.39
C SER A 275 -14.43 22.61 8.04
N MET A 276 -13.44 23.53 8.02
CA MET A 276 -12.66 23.85 6.82
C MET A 276 -11.80 22.66 6.44
N THR A 277 -11.65 22.39 5.14
CA THR A 277 -10.63 21.42 4.68
C THR A 277 -9.27 21.74 5.27
N THR A 278 -8.64 20.74 5.84
CA THR A 278 -7.37 20.91 6.57
C THR A 278 -6.28 21.52 5.68
N SER A 279 -6.23 21.11 4.42
CA SER A 279 -5.25 21.63 3.45
C SER A 279 -5.36 23.14 3.23
N VAL A 280 -6.60 23.68 3.11
CA VAL A 280 -6.84 25.13 2.99
C VAL A 280 -6.44 25.85 4.27
N PHE A 281 -6.82 25.33 5.43
CA PHE A 281 -6.46 25.91 6.72
C PHE A 281 -4.95 26.00 6.91
N VAL A 282 -4.24 24.92 6.64
CA VAL A 282 -2.77 24.85 6.78
C VAL A 282 -2.10 25.74 5.74
N ALA A 283 -2.58 25.74 4.49
CA ALA A 283 -2.05 26.57 3.42
C ALA A 283 -2.14 28.07 3.77
N TYR A 284 -3.31 28.54 4.24
CA TYR A 284 -3.47 29.94 4.63
C TYR A 284 -2.51 30.33 5.78
N ASN A 285 -2.45 29.53 6.84
CA ASN A 285 -1.57 29.85 7.95
C ASN A 285 -0.08 29.74 7.58
N LYS A 286 0.28 28.86 6.64
CA LYS A 286 1.64 28.80 6.09
C LYS A 286 1.98 30.10 5.33
N THR A 287 1.02 30.69 4.59
CA THR A 287 1.25 31.99 3.93
C THR A 287 1.51 33.10 4.93
N LEU A 288 0.78 33.13 6.06
CA LEU A 288 1.01 34.12 7.14
C LEU A 288 2.42 33.97 7.74
N LEU A 289 2.88 32.73 7.91
CA LEU A 289 4.22 32.42 8.39
C LEU A 289 5.29 32.92 7.39
N LEU A 290 5.11 32.60 6.10
CA LEU A 290 6.04 33.02 5.03
C LEU A 290 6.11 34.55 4.87
N GLN A 291 4.99 35.24 5.11
CA GLN A 291 4.93 36.71 5.11
C GLN A 291 5.45 37.36 6.41
N GLY A 292 5.90 36.57 7.39
CA GLY A 292 6.35 37.07 8.69
C GLY A 292 5.24 37.69 9.56
N LYS A 293 3.96 37.48 9.21
CA LYS A 293 2.80 37.98 9.99
C LYS A 293 2.57 37.21 11.28
N ILE A 294 3.01 35.95 11.33
CA ILE A 294 2.99 35.10 12.51
C ILE A 294 4.37 34.47 12.69
N THR A 295 4.73 34.17 13.95
CA THR A 295 5.97 33.45 14.29
C THR A 295 5.79 31.94 14.12
N LYS A 296 6.90 31.20 14.08
CA LYS A 296 6.89 29.73 14.04
C LYS A 296 6.13 29.12 15.25
N SER A 297 6.29 29.71 16.44
CA SER A 297 5.55 29.31 17.63
C SER A 297 4.04 29.57 17.50
N MET A 298 3.65 30.72 16.97
CA MET A 298 2.23 31.02 16.70
C MET A 298 1.65 30.05 15.67
N TYR A 299 2.38 29.76 14.59
CA TYR A 299 1.97 28.80 13.58
C TYR A 299 1.72 27.42 14.20
N PHE A 300 2.67 26.91 14.98
CA PHE A 300 2.50 25.66 15.73
C PHE A 300 1.24 25.66 16.60
N ASN A 301 1.03 26.71 17.41
CA ASN A 301 -0.13 26.78 18.31
C ASN A 301 -1.46 26.83 17.55
N ILE A 302 -1.52 27.52 16.42
CA ILE A 302 -2.71 27.57 15.55
C ILE A 302 -3.02 26.16 15.04
N LEU A 303 -2.02 25.44 14.51
CA LEU A 303 -2.20 24.07 14.01
C LEU A 303 -2.55 23.09 15.13
N LEU A 304 -1.92 23.20 16.29
CA LEU A 304 -2.22 22.35 17.45
C LEU A 304 -3.66 22.56 17.93
N ASN A 305 -4.10 23.82 17.97
CA ASN A 305 -5.49 24.12 18.34
C ASN A 305 -6.46 23.49 17.36
N TYR A 306 -6.23 23.60 16.05
CA TYR A 306 -7.05 22.96 15.04
C TYR A 306 -7.05 21.43 15.22
N TYR A 307 -5.87 20.80 15.35
CA TYR A 307 -5.74 19.34 15.52
C TYR A 307 -6.47 18.79 16.76
N LYS A 308 -6.56 19.60 17.83
CA LYS A 308 -7.29 19.23 19.05
C LYS A 308 -8.81 19.25 18.87
N HIS A 309 -9.32 20.09 17.98
CA HIS A 309 -10.76 20.31 17.81
C HIS A 309 -11.33 19.61 16.55
N VAL A 310 -10.48 19.10 15.66
CA VAL A 310 -10.95 18.35 14.49
C VAL A 310 -11.65 17.07 14.95
N ASP A 311 -12.75 16.72 14.27
CA ASP A 311 -13.43 15.44 14.50
C ASP A 311 -12.53 14.28 14.15
N LYS A 312 -12.26 13.39 15.11
CA LYS A 312 -11.40 12.21 14.97
C LYS A 312 -12.19 10.92 14.77
N ASN A 313 -13.52 10.99 14.68
CA ASN A 313 -14.39 9.82 14.56
C ASN A 313 -14.48 9.36 13.10
N VAL A 314 -13.44 8.69 12.61
CA VAL A 314 -13.42 8.15 11.26
C VAL A 314 -14.21 6.85 11.18
N VAL A 315 -15.26 6.82 10.34
CA VAL A 315 -16.05 5.62 10.07
C VAL A 315 -15.50 4.93 8.84
N PHE A 316 -14.71 3.89 9.04
CA PHE A 316 -14.01 3.17 7.97
C PHE A 316 -14.93 2.42 7.00
N ASP A 317 -16.15 2.10 7.40
CA ASP A 317 -17.16 1.49 6.51
C ASP A 317 -17.72 2.52 5.50
N ASN A 318 -17.54 3.82 5.75
CA ASN A 318 -17.88 4.85 4.80
C ASN A 318 -16.96 4.75 3.57
N PRO A 319 -17.51 4.68 2.34
CA PRO A 319 -16.72 4.72 1.12
C PRO A 319 -15.75 5.91 1.01
N ASP A 320 -16.14 7.04 1.54
CA ASP A 320 -15.41 8.30 1.40
C ASP A 320 -14.61 8.65 2.67
N PHE A 321 -14.29 7.65 3.51
CA PHE A 321 -13.53 7.88 4.74
C PHE A 321 -12.15 8.52 4.51
N THR A 322 -11.59 8.36 3.31
CA THR A 322 -10.31 8.98 2.93
C THR A 322 -10.38 10.49 2.84
N ASP A 323 -11.58 11.03 2.62
CA ASP A 323 -11.84 12.48 2.55
C ASP A 323 -12.20 13.05 3.93
N HIS A 324 -12.14 12.21 4.98
CA HIS A 324 -12.43 12.66 6.33
C HIS A 324 -11.37 13.65 6.81
N ILE A 325 -11.84 14.75 7.42
CA ILE A 325 -11.01 15.88 7.87
C ILE A 325 -9.83 15.46 8.77
N TYR A 326 -9.98 14.39 9.55
CA TYR A 326 -8.90 13.87 10.38
C TYR A 326 -7.81 13.18 9.56
N ILE A 327 -8.17 12.47 8.48
CA ILE A 327 -7.19 11.88 7.54
C ILE A 327 -6.36 12.99 6.89
N GLU A 328 -7.00 14.08 6.46
CA GLU A 328 -6.29 15.26 5.96
C GLU A 328 -5.40 15.91 7.04
N ALA A 329 -5.87 15.97 8.30
CA ALA A 329 -5.08 16.51 9.40
C ALA A 329 -3.82 15.69 9.68
N LEU A 330 -3.91 14.36 9.58
CA LEU A 330 -2.74 13.49 9.68
C LEU A 330 -1.72 13.76 8.58
N HIS A 331 -2.19 14.08 7.38
CA HIS A 331 -1.33 14.34 6.23
C HIS A 331 -0.67 15.73 6.28
N HIS A 332 -1.38 16.76 6.67
CA HIS A 332 -0.94 18.15 6.55
C HIS A 332 -0.50 18.79 7.88
N ILE A 333 -1.15 18.45 9.00
CA ILE A 333 -0.87 19.07 10.29
C ILE A 333 0.23 18.33 11.06
N VAL A 334 0.17 17.02 11.14
CA VAL A 334 1.10 16.23 11.96
C VAL A 334 2.57 16.47 11.58
N PRO A 335 2.96 16.47 10.28
CA PRO A 335 4.33 16.79 9.91
C PRO A 335 4.78 18.17 10.38
N SER A 336 3.91 19.18 10.23
CA SER A 336 4.20 20.55 10.69
C SER A 336 4.31 20.62 12.22
N LEU A 337 3.45 19.94 12.98
CA LEU A 337 3.56 19.91 14.44
C LEU A 337 4.87 19.27 14.91
N ILE A 338 5.31 18.20 14.26
CA ILE A 338 6.59 17.55 14.57
C ILE A 338 7.76 18.48 14.23
N GLU A 339 7.73 19.13 13.06
CA GLU A 339 8.77 20.04 12.59
C GLU A 339 8.90 21.26 13.50
N TYR A 340 7.77 21.93 13.80
CA TYR A 340 7.79 23.22 14.51
C TYR A 340 7.71 23.11 16.03
N ALA A 341 7.67 21.92 16.62
CA ALA A 341 7.62 21.74 18.08
C ALA A 341 8.77 22.45 18.83
N GLU A 342 9.98 22.45 18.27
CA GLU A 342 11.14 23.11 18.91
C GLU A 342 11.00 24.63 19.07
N TYR A 343 10.11 25.27 18.29
CA TYR A 343 9.85 26.71 18.36
C TYR A 343 8.71 27.07 19.32
N ALA A 344 7.99 26.05 19.81
CA ALA A 344 6.81 26.23 20.65
C ALA A 344 7.08 25.95 22.14
N PHE A 345 8.12 25.21 22.45
CA PHE A 345 8.50 24.85 23.81
C PHE A 345 9.86 25.46 24.15
N ASP A 346 9.94 26.08 25.32
CA ASP A 346 11.21 26.69 25.83
C ASP A 346 12.22 25.60 26.18
N ASN A 347 11.75 24.43 26.64
CA ASN A 347 12.58 23.29 26.99
C ASN A 347 12.59 22.25 25.87
N PRO A 348 13.77 21.84 25.34
CA PRO A 348 13.88 20.77 24.34
C PRO A 348 13.28 19.43 24.78
N GLU A 349 13.25 19.15 26.10
CA GLU A 349 12.65 17.92 26.63
C GLU A 349 11.13 17.91 26.45
N ASP A 350 10.46 19.05 26.66
CA ASP A 350 9.02 19.20 26.45
C ASP A 350 8.65 19.04 24.96
N ALA A 351 9.47 19.58 24.06
CA ALA A 351 9.31 19.38 22.62
C ALA A 351 9.50 17.89 22.24
N HIS A 352 10.44 17.19 22.88
CA HIS A 352 10.65 15.77 22.69
C HIS A 352 9.45 14.95 23.19
N LEU A 353 8.95 15.22 24.39
CA LEU A 353 7.77 14.54 24.95
C LEU A 353 6.53 14.77 24.09
N PHE A 354 6.32 15.99 23.62
CA PHE A 354 5.22 16.29 22.71
C PHE A 354 5.30 15.44 21.42
N ARG A 355 6.49 15.40 20.77
CA ARG A 355 6.69 14.58 19.57
C ARG A 355 6.44 13.09 19.84
N LEU A 356 6.86 12.58 20.99
CA LEU A 356 6.64 11.20 21.40
C LEU A 356 5.15 10.89 21.56
N GLU A 357 4.41 11.75 22.30
CA GLU A 357 2.99 11.55 22.56
C GLU A 357 2.15 11.65 21.28
N LEU A 358 2.41 12.69 20.47
CA LEU A 358 1.76 12.82 19.15
C LEU A 358 2.05 11.62 18.25
N SER A 359 3.30 11.16 18.20
CA SER A 359 3.67 10.01 17.39
C SER A 359 2.98 8.72 17.86
N ARG A 360 2.82 8.53 19.17
CA ARG A 360 2.09 7.38 19.71
C ARG A 360 0.60 7.42 19.34
N GLU A 361 -0.03 8.60 19.48
CA GLU A 361 -1.42 8.80 19.09
C GLU A 361 -1.64 8.48 17.60
N VAL A 362 -0.81 9.08 16.73
CA VAL A 362 -0.87 8.89 15.28
C VAL A 362 -0.66 7.42 14.90
N LEU A 363 0.37 6.76 15.45
CA LEU A 363 0.67 5.37 15.13
C LEU A 363 -0.38 4.40 15.70
N LYS A 364 -1.02 4.72 16.82
CA LYS A 364 -2.17 3.98 17.33
C LYS A 364 -3.34 4.06 16.34
N PHE A 365 -3.66 5.25 15.82
CA PHE A 365 -4.70 5.43 14.82
C PHE A 365 -4.35 4.70 13.51
N VAL A 366 -3.14 4.85 12.99
CA VAL A 366 -2.66 4.13 11.80
C VAL A 366 -2.83 2.61 11.98
N GLY A 367 -2.51 2.10 13.17
CA GLY A 367 -2.70 0.69 13.52
C GLY A 367 -4.16 0.24 13.60
N SER A 368 -5.13 1.16 13.73
CA SER A 368 -6.56 0.85 13.75
C SER A 368 -7.22 0.88 12.36
N ILE A 369 -6.53 1.38 11.33
CA ILE A 369 -7.07 1.44 9.97
C ILE A 369 -7.28 0.01 9.46
N PRO A 370 -8.54 -0.40 9.19
CA PRO A 370 -8.83 -1.77 8.82
C PRO A 370 -8.30 -2.11 7.44
N HIS A 371 -8.16 -3.39 7.21
CA HIS A 371 -7.80 -3.93 5.92
C HIS A 371 -8.99 -3.82 4.94
N SER A 372 -8.90 -2.96 3.95
CA SER A 372 -9.88 -2.86 2.87
C SER A 372 -9.22 -2.37 1.58
N HIS A 373 -9.85 -2.58 0.45
CA HIS A 373 -9.34 -2.05 -0.84
C HIS A 373 -9.31 -0.53 -0.88
N LYS A 374 -10.24 0.13 -0.21
CA LYS A 374 -10.27 1.60 -0.10
C LYS A 374 -9.07 2.15 0.66
N THR A 375 -8.55 1.39 1.62
CA THR A 375 -7.37 1.82 2.37
C THR A 375 -6.09 1.86 1.53
N SER A 376 -6.09 1.36 0.28
CA SER A 376 -4.95 1.55 -0.62
C SER A 376 -4.67 3.03 -0.90
N GLN A 377 -5.69 3.88 -0.89
CA GLN A 377 -5.52 5.33 -1.08
C GLN A 377 -4.75 6.00 0.06
N VAL A 378 -4.77 5.41 1.27
CA VAL A 378 -4.02 5.92 2.43
C VAL A 378 -2.70 5.18 2.67
N ASN A 379 -2.31 4.24 1.81
CA ASN A 379 -1.05 3.50 1.99
C ASN A 379 0.17 4.41 1.97
N LEU A 380 0.19 5.41 1.09
CA LEU A 380 1.27 6.39 1.06
C LEU A 380 1.32 7.20 2.36
N LEU A 381 0.18 7.66 2.84
CA LEU A 381 0.07 8.35 4.14
C LEU A 381 0.57 7.46 5.29
N ILE A 382 0.17 6.20 5.33
CA ILE A 382 0.63 5.24 6.35
C ILE A 382 2.15 5.09 6.32
N TYR A 383 2.73 4.93 5.12
CA TYR A 383 4.17 4.85 4.93
C TYR A 383 4.90 6.10 5.42
N GLU A 384 4.44 7.29 5.03
CA GLU A 384 5.03 8.57 5.45
C GLU A 384 4.92 8.80 6.96
N LEU A 385 3.75 8.51 7.55
CA LEU A 385 3.55 8.63 8.99
C LEU A 385 4.40 7.63 9.78
N LEU A 386 4.59 6.41 9.27
CA LEU A 386 5.52 5.45 9.89
C LEU A 386 6.94 6.01 9.91
N LYS A 387 7.46 6.47 8.76
CA LYS A 387 8.81 7.06 8.68
C LYS A 387 8.97 8.26 9.60
N LEU A 388 7.96 9.12 9.66
CA LEU A 388 7.99 10.33 10.46
C LEU A 388 7.92 10.03 11.96
N CYS A 389 6.94 9.22 12.38
CA CYS A 389 6.61 9.04 13.79
C CYS A 389 7.50 8.01 14.50
N LEU A 390 7.96 6.94 13.82
CA LEU A 390 8.82 5.93 14.44
C LEU A 390 10.12 6.52 14.99
N LYS A 391 10.63 7.63 14.43
CA LYS A 391 11.85 8.31 14.89
C LYS A 391 11.72 8.81 16.34
N HIS A 392 10.50 9.08 16.78
CA HIS A 392 10.21 9.66 18.09
C HIS A 392 9.80 8.62 19.14
N ILE A 393 9.65 7.35 18.77
CA ILE A 393 9.35 6.26 19.71
C ILE A 393 10.61 5.89 20.51
N ASP A 394 10.48 5.71 21.80
CA ASP A 394 11.58 5.65 22.78
C ASP A 394 12.41 4.37 22.69
N THR A 395 11.81 3.22 22.41
CA THR A 395 12.52 1.94 22.44
C THR A 395 12.33 1.12 21.17
N ARG A 396 13.35 0.33 20.84
CA ARG A 396 13.31 -0.61 19.70
C ARG A 396 12.13 -1.56 19.80
N ASP A 397 11.87 -2.12 20.96
CA ASP A 397 10.79 -3.10 21.17
C ASP A 397 9.42 -2.50 20.89
N LYS A 398 9.16 -1.27 21.35
CA LYS A 398 7.92 -0.56 21.04
C LYS A 398 7.77 -0.27 19.55
N MET A 399 8.86 0.09 18.86
CA MET A 399 8.83 0.31 17.41
C MET A 399 8.46 -0.97 16.66
N ILE A 400 9.08 -2.11 17.00
CA ILE A 400 8.83 -3.39 16.35
C ILE A 400 7.42 -3.90 16.68
N ASP A 401 6.93 -3.69 17.91
CA ASP A 401 5.56 -4.02 18.29
C ASP A 401 4.53 -3.20 17.47
N ILE A 402 4.77 -1.90 17.28
CA ILE A 402 3.94 -1.03 16.44
C ILE A 402 3.95 -1.52 14.99
N ILE A 403 5.12 -1.76 14.39
CA ILE A 403 5.24 -2.28 13.02
C ILE A 403 4.47 -3.61 12.88
N SER A 404 4.67 -4.53 13.83
CA SER A 404 3.99 -5.83 13.81
C SER A 404 2.47 -5.70 13.92
N LYS A 405 1.96 -4.83 14.79
CA LYS A 405 0.52 -4.57 14.92
C LYS A 405 -0.08 -3.97 13.65
N ILE A 406 0.59 -3.00 13.05
CA ILE A 406 0.15 -2.43 11.77
C ILE A 406 0.15 -3.50 10.68
N SER A 407 1.22 -4.32 10.58
CA SER A 407 1.29 -5.42 9.61
C SER A 407 0.13 -6.41 9.79
N ILE A 408 -0.19 -6.80 11.04
CA ILE A 408 -1.31 -7.70 11.36
C ILE A 408 -2.65 -7.08 10.94
N ASN A 409 -2.89 -5.82 11.29
CA ASN A 409 -4.15 -5.15 10.96
C ASN A 409 -4.30 -4.87 9.46
N ARG A 410 -3.18 -4.57 8.78
CA ARG A 410 -3.17 -4.39 7.31
C ARG A 410 -3.40 -5.70 6.56
N GLN A 411 -2.89 -6.81 7.08
CA GLN A 411 -3.06 -8.14 6.47
C GLN A 411 -2.80 -9.25 7.50
N ILE A 412 -3.83 -9.92 7.94
CA ILE A 412 -3.73 -10.98 8.95
C ILE A 412 -2.81 -12.12 8.49
N SER A 413 -2.89 -12.50 7.22
CA SER A 413 -2.01 -13.53 6.65
C SER A 413 -0.53 -13.13 6.72
N THR A 414 -0.19 -11.85 6.52
CA THR A 414 1.17 -11.34 6.73
C THR A 414 1.55 -11.42 8.22
N GLY A 415 0.66 -11.08 9.13
CA GLY A 415 0.89 -11.22 10.57
C GLY A 415 1.17 -12.65 10.99
N ILE A 416 0.42 -13.63 10.46
CA ILE A 416 0.65 -15.05 10.67
C ILE A 416 2.01 -15.46 10.10
N HIS A 417 2.29 -15.05 8.88
CA HIS A 417 3.54 -15.32 8.18
C HIS A 417 4.77 -14.86 8.95
N ILE A 418 4.86 -13.57 9.32
CA ILE A 418 6.01 -13.05 10.09
C ILE A 418 6.18 -13.77 11.43
N SER A 419 5.08 -14.20 12.06
CA SER A 419 5.11 -14.96 13.30
C SER A 419 5.62 -16.39 13.09
N MET A 420 5.26 -17.02 11.99
CA MET A 420 5.77 -18.35 11.61
C MET A 420 7.26 -18.28 11.23
N VAL A 421 7.65 -17.33 10.39
CA VAL A 421 9.07 -17.09 10.02
C VAL A 421 9.91 -16.87 11.27
N SER A 422 9.39 -16.12 12.26
CA SER A 422 10.08 -15.90 13.53
C SER A 422 10.32 -17.20 14.32
N ARG A 423 9.37 -18.14 14.32
CA ARG A 423 9.53 -19.44 15.01
C ARG A 423 10.44 -20.39 14.24
N ILE A 424 10.32 -20.44 12.91
CA ILE A 424 11.16 -21.28 12.05
C ILE A 424 12.62 -20.83 12.15
N SER A 425 12.87 -19.52 12.02
CA SER A 425 14.22 -18.96 12.12
C SER A 425 14.85 -19.14 13.50
N ASP A 426 14.06 -19.11 14.58
CA ASP A 426 14.55 -19.42 15.94
C ASP A 426 15.01 -20.87 16.06
N LEU A 427 14.26 -21.83 15.48
CA LEU A 427 14.66 -23.25 15.47
C LEU A 427 15.95 -23.47 14.67
N ILE A 428 16.06 -22.86 13.48
CA ILE A 428 17.28 -22.96 12.66
C ILE A 428 18.47 -22.32 13.39
N LEU A 429 18.28 -21.15 14.01
CA LEU A 429 19.35 -20.50 14.79
C LEU A 429 19.82 -21.36 15.97
N ARG A 430 18.89 -22.04 16.68
CA ARG A 430 19.25 -22.96 17.78
C ARG A 430 20.12 -24.10 17.31
N SER A 431 19.78 -24.69 16.18
CA SER A 431 20.56 -25.75 15.57
C SER A 431 21.94 -25.25 15.12
N ILE A 432 22.03 -24.06 14.50
CA ILE A 432 23.31 -23.43 14.13
C ILE A 432 24.18 -23.20 15.38
N ILE A 433 23.65 -22.62 16.45
CA ILE A 433 24.40 -22.39 17.70
C ILE A 433 24.94 -23.69 18.28
N THR A 434 24.23 -24.80 18.10
CA THR A 434 24.57 -26.11 18.66
C THR A 434 25.60 -26.83 17.79
N HIS A 435 25.41 -26.85 16.46
CA HIS A 435 26.15 -27.70 15.55
C HIS A 435 27.16 -26.97 14.67
N ARG A 436 26.88 -25.70 14.33
CA ARG A 436 27.66 -24.90 13.36
C ARG A 436 27.85 -23.43 13.83
N PRO A 437 28.27 -23.20 15.11
CA PRO A 437 28.34 -21.84 15.68
C PRO A 437 29.29 -20.92 14.90
N GLU A 438 30.27 -21.47 14.17
CA GLU A 438 31.19 -20.72 13.32
C GLU A 438 30.50 -19.92 12.21
N LEU A 439 29.32 -20.34 11.75
CA LEU A 439 28.53 -19.62 10.75
C LEU A 439 28.03 -18.24 11.23
N LEU A 440 28.02 -18.01 12.53
CA LEU A 440 27.59 -16.73 13.13
C LEU A 440 28.73 -15.75 13.34
N ILE A 441 29.99 -16.18 13.11
CA ILE A 441 31.16 -15.29 13.23
C ILE A 441 31.11 -14.25 12.10
N GLY A 442 31.33 -12.98 12.45
CA GLY A 442 31.21 -11.85 11.53
C GLY A 442 29.90 -11.05 11.70
N LEU A 443 28.92 -11.57 12.44
CA LEU A 443 27.82 -10.73 12.93
C LEU A 443 28.36 -9.64 13.87
N PRO A 444 27.66 -8.51 14.04
CA PRO A 444 28.07 -7.47 14.96
C PRO A 444 28.42 -8.04 16.35
N GLU A 445 29.62 -7.73 16.84
CA GLU A 445 30.14 -8.14 18.15
C GLU A 445 30.33 -9.67 18.34
N ILE A 446 30.30 -10.47 17.26
CA ILE A 446 30.56 -11.91 17.24
C ILE A 446 31.84 -12.16 16.45
N ASN A 447 32.97 -12.29 17.16
CA ASN A 447 34.29 -12.48 16.57
C ASN A 447 34.80 -13.93 16.69
N CYS A 448 34.23 -14.72 17.59
CA CYS A 448 34.61 -16.11 17.83
C CYS A 448 33.44 -16.93 18.39
N ILE A 449 33.62 -18.27 18.46
CA ILE A 449 32.60 -19.19 18.97
C ILE A 449 32.23 -18.91 20.44
N ASP A 450 33.17 -18.42 21.25
CA ASP A 450 32.86 -18.06 22.64
C ASP A 450 31.95 -16.86 22.74
N ASP A 451 32.03 -15.91 21.81
CA ASP A 451 31.07 -14.79 21.73
C ASP A 451 29.66 -15.33 21.40
N VAL A 452 29.53 -16.29 20.49
CA VAL A 452 28.25 -16.95 20.19
C VAL A 452 27.66 -17.55 21.46
N LYS A 453 28.46 -18.27 22.25
CA LYS A 453 27.99 -18.89 23.51
C LYS A 453 27.56 -17.87 24.55
N LYS A 454 28.33 -16.81 24.72
CA LYS A 454 28.04 -15.75 25.70
C LYS A 454 26.81 -14.92 25.35
N ARG A 455 26.61 -14.68 24.05
CA ARG A 455 25.57 -13.76 23.53
C ARG A 455 24.35 -14.47 22.94
N LYS A 456 24.08 -15.73 23.29
CA LYS A 456 22.94 -16.50 22.80
C LYS A 456 21.59 -15.76 22.92
N LYS A 457 21.34 -15.09 24.06
CA LYS A 457 20.08 -14.37 24.28
C LYS A 457 19.93 -13.19 23.32
N GLU A 458 21.00 -12.48 23.03
CA GLU A 458 21.04 -11.36 22.09
C GLU A 458 20.83 -11.85 20.65
N LEU A 459 21.43 -12.98 20.28
CA LEU A 459 21.25 -13.60 18.97
C LEU A 459 19.79 -14.04 18.76
N TYR A 460 19.15 -14.67 19.74
CA TYR A 460 17.73 -15.03 19.68
C TYR A 460 16.84 -13.78 19.57
N TYR A 461 17.12 -12.76 20.37
CA TYR A 461 16.40 -11.49 20.31
C TYR A 461 16.54 -10.83 18.93
N HIS A 462 17.78 -10.79 18.41
CA HIS A 462 18.06 -10.23 17.10
C HIS A 462 17.35 -11.01 15.98
N MET A 463 17.42 -12.33 15.97
CA MET A 463 16.76 -13.20 14.98
C MET A 463 15.25 -13.01 14.97
N ARG A 464 14.64 -13.03 16.14
CA ARG A 464 13.19 -12.80 16.29
C ARG A 464 12.78 -11.45 15.69
N ASN A 465 13.50 -10.39 16.01
CA ASN A 465 13.19 -9.06 15.53
C ASN A 465 13.46 -8.93 14.02
N SER A 466 14.48 -9.58 13.50
CA SER A 466 14.75 -9.70 12.07
C SER A 466 13.57 -10.30 11.33
N ALA A 467 13.03 -11.40 11.84
CA ALA A 467 11.86 -12.05 11.26
C ALA A 467 10.60 -11.18 11.34
N LEU A 468 10.40 -10.41 12.42
CA LEU A 468 9.26 -9.50 12.54
C LEU A 468 9.36 -8.29 11.60
N CYS A 469 10.59 -7.92 11.20
CA CYS A 469 10.85 -6.75 10.37
C CYS A 469 11.02 -7.05 8.88
N HIS A 470 11.25 -8.31 8.46
CA HIS A 470 11.64 -8.61 7.08
C HIS A 470 10.61 -8.15 6.05
N ASP A 471 9.34 -8.26 6.37
CA ASP A 471 8.19 -7.94 5.52
C ASP A 471 7.55 -6.55 5.82
N THR A 472 8.23 -5.68 6.55
CA THR A 472 7.71 -4.35 6.93
C THR A 472 7.19 -3.55 5.74
N GLY A 473 7.83 -3.68 4.57
CA GLY A 473 7.42 -2.94 3.38
C GLY A 473 6.07 -3.34 2.81
N LYS A 474 5.54 -4.51 3.13
CA LYS A 474 4.19 -4.92 2.71
C LYS A 474 3.08 -4.03 3.29
N ILE A 475 3.37 -3.27 4.35
CA ILE A 475 2.44 -2.28 4.92
C ILE A 475 2.05 -1.22 3.88
N ALA A 476 2.96 -0.84 2.99
CA ALA A 476 2.74 0.17 1.96
C ALA A 476 2.21 -0.41 0.64
N ILE A 477 2.18 -1.74 0.48
CA ILE A 477 1.59 -2.36 -0.70
C ILE A 477 0.07 -2.42 -0.56
N GLY A 478 -0.62 -2.03 -1.64
CA GLY A 478 -2.08 -2.03 -1.67
C GLY A 478 -2.68 -3.38 -1.33
N SER A 479 -3.67 -3.36 -0.45
CA SER A 479 -4.46 -4.55 -0.09
C SER A 479 -5.08 -5.22 -1.31
N MET A 480 -5.34 -4.47 -2.37
CA MET A 480 -5.79 -4.96 -3.67
C MET A 480 -4.92 -6.08 -4.23
N ILE A 481 -3.59 -5.91 -4.14
CA ILE A 481 -2.63 -6.89 -4.69
C ILE A 481 -2.53 -8.10 -3.76
N ASN A 482 -2.48 -7.85 -2.46
CA ASN A 482 -2.30 -8.89 -1.45
C ASN A 482 -3.52 -9.79 -1.24
N LEU A 483 -4.72 -9.35 -1.68
CA LEU A 483 -6.00 -10.06 -1.48
C LEU A 483 -6.59 -10.67 -2.76
N GLN A 484 -5.84 -10.75 -3.83
CA GLN A 484 -6.36 -11.31 -5.06
C GLN A 484 -6.80 -12.77 -4.89
N THR A 485 -7.98 -13.08 -5.44
CA THR A 485 -8.55 -14.44 -5.49
C THR A 485 -8.22 -15.16 -6.80
N ARG A 486 -7.11 -14.79 -7.42
CA ARG A 486 -6.55 -15.31 -8.65
C ARG A 486 -5.02 -15.18 -8.66
N LYS A 487 -4.38 -15.73 -9.68
CA LYS A 487 -2.95 -15.49 -9.89
C LYS A 487 -2.70 -14.01 -10.18
N LEU A 488 -1.66 -13.48 -9.56
CA LEU A 488 -1.20 -12.13 -9.82
C LEU A 488 -0.75 -11.96 -11.26
N THR A 489 -0.98 -10.77 -11.81
CA THR A 489 -0.37 -10.36 -13.09
C THR A 489 1.12 -10.07 -12.90
N ASP A 490 1.89 -10.03 -13.99
CA ASP A 490 3.32 -9.68 -13.92
C ASP A 490 3.52 -8.28 -13.32
N MET A 491 2.65 -7.33 -13.66
CA MET A 491 2.70 -5.98 -13.12
C MET A 491 2.41 -5.94 -11.62
N GLU A 492 1.41 -6.67 -11.13
CA GLU A 492 1.14 -6.78 -9.70
C GLU A 492 2.30 -7.44 -8.95
N PHE A 493 2.92 -8.43 -9.57
CA PHE A 493 4.11 -9.07 -9.00
C PHE A 493 5.32 -8.13 -8.94
N GLU A 494 5.52 -7.28 -9.96
CA GLU A 494 6.54 -6.21 -9.91
C GLU A 494 6.28 -5.22 -8.77
N ILE A 495 5.01 -4.88 -8.48
CA ILE A 495 4.66 -4.03 -7.33
C ILE A 495 5.01 -4.75 -6.02
N ILE A 496 4.70 -6.04 -5.88
CA ILE A 496 5.10 -6.80 -4.69
C ILE A 496 6.62 -6.79 -4.51
N LYS A 497 7.40 -6.90 -5.59
CA LYS A 497 8.87 -6.88 -5.53
C LYS A 497 9.45 -5.56 -4.98
N THR A 498 8.66 -4.54 -4.82
CA THR A 498 9.12 -3.27 -4.22
C THR A 498 9.15 -3.30 -2.68
N HIS A 499 8.45 -4.27 -2.01
CA HIS A 499 8.39 -4.28 -0.54
C HIS A 499 9.75 -4.39 0.16
N PRO A 500 10.78 -5.08 -0.36
CA PRO A 500 12.09 -5.11 0.29
C PRO A 500 12.73 -3.72 0.36
N ASP A 501 12.65 -2.92 -0.72
CA ASP A 501 13.19 -1.56 -0.74
C ASP A 501 12.36 -0.61 0.14
N ILE A 502 11.04 -0.74 0.15
CA ILE A 502 10.16 0.03 1.06
C ILE A 502 10.47 -0.31 2.52
N GLY A 503 10.60 -1.61 2.84
CA GLY A 503 10.98 -2.06 4.17
C GLY A 503 12.36 -1.53 4.60
N TYR A 504 13.33 -1.59 3.69
CA TYR A 504 14.65 -1.01 3.89
C TYR A 504 14.55 0.48 4.23
N ASP A 505 13.80 1.25 3.46
CA ASP A 505 13.67 2.69 3.66
C ASP A 505 13.04 3.04 5.02
N ILE A 506 11.98 2.35 5.45
CA ILE A 506 11.37 2.54 6.76
C ILE A 506 12.38 2.26 7.89
N LEU A 507 13.13 1.16 7.78
CA LEU A 507 14.03 0.69 8.84
C LEU A 507 15.36 1.44 8.87
N TYR A 508 15.95 1.73 7.70
CA TYR A 508 17.26 2.38 7.56
C TYR A 508 17.25 3.80 8.07
N ASN A 509 16.17 4.54 7.85
CA ASN A 509 16.01 5.92 8.29
C ASN A 509 15.79 6.07 9.82
N ASN A 510 15.73 4.95 10.55
CA ASN A 510 15.65 4.93 12.01
C ASN A 510 16.90 4.28 12.61
N ASN A 511 17.69 5.05 13.35
CA ASN A 511 18.97 4.57 13.91
C ASN A 511 18.82 3.31 14.78
N ARG A 512 17.68 3.13 15.46
CA ARG A 512 17.42 1.96 16.32
C ARG A 512 16.97 0.73 15.54
N LEU A 513 16.45 0.90 14.32
CA LEU A 513 15.94 -0.18 13.46
C LEU A 513 16.88 -0.49 12.28
N ARG A 514 17.87 0.38 11.99
CA ARG A 514 18.80 0.26 10.86
C ARG A 514 19.45 -1.12 10.75
N LEU A 515 19.68 -1.77 11.88
CA LEU A 515 20.22 -3.13 11.98
C LEU A 515 19.41 -4.18 11.20
N TYR A 516 18.10 -3.95 11.02
CA TYR A 516 17.19 -4.87 10.33
C TYR A 516 16.95 -4.49 8.86
N ALA A 517 17.48 -3.37 8.41
CA ALA A 517 17.22 -2.85 7.06
C ALA A 517 17.72 -3.78 5.96
N ASP A 518 18.98 -4.24 6.06
CA ASP A 518 19.56 -5.18 5.09
C ASP A 518 18.78 -6.51 5.04
N ILE A 519 18.22 -6.94 6.16
CA ILE A 519 17.43 -8.16 6.25
C ILE A 519 16.12 -7.99 5.47
N ALA A 520 15.42 -6.87 5.67
CA ALA A 520 14.22 -6.54 4.90
C ALA A 520 14.52 -6.41 3.40
N ARG A 521 15.69 -5.84 3.02
CA ARG A 521 16.08 -5.69 1.62
C ARG A 521 16.51 -6.99 0.97
N GLY A 522 17.15 -7.89 1.75
CA GLY A 522 17.87 -9.03 1.23
C GLY A 522 17.14 -10.37 1.24
N HIS A 523 16.01 -10.51 1.96
CA HIS A 523 15.38 -11.82 2.18
C HIS A 523 14.83 -12.51 0.91
N HIS A 524 14.75 -11.82 -0.21
CA HIS A 524 14.43 -12.38 -1.53
C HIS A 524 15.63 -12.45 -2.49
N LYS A 525 16.83 -12.13 -2.01
CA LYS A 525 18.06 -12.33 -2.80
C LYS A 525 18.52 -13.79 -2.74
N PHE A 526 19.08 -14.25 -3.83
CA PHE A 526 19.71 -15.57 -3.85
C PHE A 526 21.00 -15.58 -3.01
N ALA A 527 21.26 -16.69 -2.34
CA ALA A 527 22.42 -16.83 -1.50
C ALA A 527 23.75 -16.61 -2.26
N ASN A 528 23.82 -16.86 -3.57
CA ASN A 528 25.00 -16.58 -4.39
C ASN A 528 25.10 -15.10 -4.86
N GLY A 529 24.19 -14.22 -4.47
CA GLY A 529 24.15 -12.81 -4.85
C GLY A 529 23.69 -12.51 -6.29
N LYS A 530 23.50 -13.54 -7.13
CA LYS A 530 23.31 -13.36 -8.59
C LYS A 530 21.86 -13.33 -9.05
N GLY A 531 20.91 -13.57 -8.16
CA GLY A 531 19.48 -13.64 -8.50
C GLY A 531 18.58 -13.06 -7.42
N GLY A 532 17.26 -13.20 -7.62
CA GLY A 532 16.26 -12.60 -6.72
C GLY A 532 16.11 -11.10 -6.90
N TYR A 533 15.46 -10.45 -5.93
CA TYR A 533 15.21 -9.01 -5.93
C TYR A 533 15.45 -8.39 -4.54
N PRO A 534 15.71 -7.08 -4.45
CA PRO A 534 15.93 -6.13 -5.55
C PRO A 534 17.25 -6.38 -6.29
N LYS A 535 17.35 -5.95 -7.55
CA LYS A 535 18.52 -6.26 -8.41
C LYS A 535 19.79 -5.53 -7.97
N ASP A 536 19.66 -4.35 -7.43
CA ASP A 536 20.73 -3.42 -7.04
C ASP A 536 21.29 -3.67 -5.62
N PHE A 537 20.81 -4.71 -4.92
CA PHE A 537 21.31 -5.11 -3.61
C PHE A 537 22.16 -6.39 -3.70
N ASP A 538 23.36 -6.33 -3.13
CA ASP A 538 24.28 -7.47 -3.01
C ASP A 538 24.34 -7.96 -1.56
N ASN A 539 23.50 -8.96 -1.24
CA ASN A 539 23.42 -9.54 0.10
C ASN A 539 24.72 -10.23 0.54
N THR A 540 25.63 -10.57 -0.40
CA THR A 540 26.90 -11.21 -0.05
C THR A 540 27.87 -10.26 0.65
N LYS A 541 27.65 -8.95 0.53
CA LYS A 541 28.45 -7.91 1.20
C LYS A 541 27.84 -7.43 2.51
N SER A 542 26.63 -7.87 2.84
CA SER A 542 25.99 -7.47 4.11
C SER A 542 26.62 -8.21 5.28
N GLN A 543 26.91 -7.47 6.35
CA GLN A 543 27.31 -8.07 7.62
C GLN A 543 26.22 -8.98 8.22
N MET A 544 24.94 -8.77 7.80
CA MET A 544 23.77 -9.59 8.21
C MET A 544 23.56 -10.80 7.32
N ARG A 545 24.51 -11.17 6.45
CA ARG A 545 24.38 -12.23 5.46
C ARG A 545 23.75 -13.49 5.99
N ILE A 546 24.30 -14.07 7.06
CA ILE A 546 23.77 -15.32 7.63
C ILE A 546 22.34 -15.19 8.13
N VAL A 547 21.98 -14.02 8.70
CA VAL A 547 20.60 -13.74 9.14
C VAL A 547 19.67 -13.66 7.94
N ILE A 548 20.08 -12.99 6.87
CA ILE A 548 19.33 -12.93 5.59
C ILE A 548 19.07 -14.34 5.08
N ASP A 549 20.10 -15.18 5.02
CA ASP A 549 20.01 -16.56 4.52
C ASP A 549 19.04 -17.42 5.37
N ILE A 550 19.07 -17.27 6.72
CA ILE A 550 18.14 -17.96 7.63
C ILE A 550 16.70 -17.47 7.37
N ILE A 551 16.48 -16.17 7.26
CA ILE A 551 15.14 -15.61 7.01
C ILE A 551 14.65 -16.04 5.62
N THR A 552 15.46 -16.01 4.57
CA THR A 552 15.11 -16.47 3.21
C THR A 552 14.59 -17.91 3.21
N ILE A 553 15.29 -18.82 3.91
CA ILE A 553 14.87 -20.23 4.01
C ILE A 553 13.59 -20.35 4.86
N SER A 554 13.51 -19.63 5.98
CA SER A 554 12.34 -19.64 6.86
C SER A 554 11.09 -19.11 6.16
N ASP A 555 11.21 -18.03 5.38
CA ASP A 555 10.16 -17.47 4.54
C ASP A 555 9.68 -18.50 3.50
N CYS A 556 10.60 -19.15 2.79
CA CYS A 556 10.29 -20.20 1.82
C CYS A 556 9.54 -21.38 2.48
N ILE A 557 10.01 -21.87 3.62
CA ILE A 557 9.38 -22.99 4.35
C ILE A 557 7.94 -22.59 4.75
N ASP A 558 7.76 -21.40 5.35
CA ASP A 558 6.41 -20.99 5.76
C ASP A 558 5.49 -20.79 4.56
N ALA A 559 5.96 -20.08 3.54
CA ALA A 559 5.16 -19.78 2.35
C ALA A 559 4.69 -21.05 1.62
N ALA A 560 5.53 -22.08 1.53
CA ALA A 560 5.22 -23.30 0.80
C ALA A 560 4.36 -24.30 1.61
N THR A 561 4.44 -24.26 2.95
CA THR A 561 3.71 -25.18 3.84
C THR A 561 2.40 -24.64 4.39
N ASP A 562 2.04 -23.38 4.11
CA ASP A 562 0.80 -22.79 4.63
C ASP A 562 -0.44 -23.33 3.89
N THR A 563 -1.13 -24.25 4.56
CA THR A 563 -2.37 -24.88 4.09
C THR A 563 -3.62 -24.04 4.33
N LEU A 564 -3.56 -23.02 5.17
CA LEU A 564 -4.73 -22.33 5.70
C LEU A 564 -4.87 -20.90 5.19
N GLY A 565 -3.76 -20.20 4.97
CA GLY A 565 -3.74 -18.78 4.57
C GLY A 565 -3.49 -18.55 3.09
N ARG A 566 -3.12 -19.60 2.34
CA ARG A 566 -2.85 -19.45 0.89
C ARG A 566 -3.91 -20.16 0.08
N ASN A 567 -4.58 -19.40 -0.77
CA ASN A 567 -5.71 -19.84 -1.60
C ASN A 567 -5.29 -20.39 -2.99
N TYR A 568 -4.05 -20.11 -3.45
CA TYR A 568 -3.60 -20.37 -4.82
C TYR A 568 -2.62 -21.52 -4.98
N ALA A 569 -2.08 -22.09 -3.89
CA ALA A 569 -1.09 -23.15 -3.98
C ALA A 569 -1.61 -24.46 -3.39
N LYS A 570 -1.26 -25.59 -4.04
CA LYS A 570 -1.26 -26.87 -3.37
C LYS A 570 -0.18 -26.80 -2.28
N SER A 571 -0.56 -26.85 -1.02
CA SER A 571 0.40 -26.86 0.08
C SER A 571 1.32 -28.07 -0.03
N LYS A 572 2.57 -27.84 0.33
CA LYS A 572 3.63 -28.86 0.36
C LYS A 572 3.83 -29.32 1.80
N THR A 573 4.29 -30.55 1.97
CA THR A 573 4.84 -30.98 3.25
C THR A 573 6.20 -30.32 3.50
N PHE A 574 6.66 -30.27 4.73
CA PHE A 574 8.00 -29.79 5.04
C PHE A 574 9.09 -30.54 4.23
N TYR A 575 8.93 -31.86 4.08
CA TYR A 575 9.91 -32.66 3.32
C TYR A 575 9.91 -32.39 1.82
N ASP A 576 8.73 -32.09 1.22
CA ASP A 576 8.68 -31.63 -0.18
C ASP A 576 9.45 -30.30 -0.36
N VAL A 577 9.34 -29.42 0.64
CA VAL A 577 10.10 -28.14 0.62
C VAL A 577 11.59 -28.39 0.81
N LEU A 578 11.98 -29.30 1.69
CA LEU A 578 13.38 -29.65 1.90
C LEU A 578 14.02 -30.21 0.62
N GLU A 579 13.30 -31.02 -0.15
CA GLU A 579 13.77 -31.47 -1.48
C GLU A 579 13.98 -30.30 -2.45
N GLU A 580 13.10 -29.29 -2.44
CA GLU A 580 13.26 -28.10 -3.27
C GLU A 580 14.45 -27.24 -2.82
N LEU A 581 14.64 -27.07 -1.51
CA LEU A 581 15.81 -26.38 -0.96
C LEU A 581 17.11 -27.07 -1.39
N ASN A 582 17.11 -28.41 -1.44
CA ASN A 582 18.27 -29.19 -1.91
C ASN A 582 18.58 -28.98 -3.39
N LYS A 583 17.57 -28.85 -4.26
CA LYS A 583 17.77 -28.58 -5.71
C LYS A 583 18.48 -27.26 -5.97
N ASP A 584 18.17 -26.24 -5.17
CA ASP A 584 18.69 -24.88 -5.32
C ASP A 584 19.79 -24.53 -4.30
N LYS A 585 20.36 -25.57 -3.62
CA LYS A 585 21.43 -25.43 -2.64
C LYS A 585 22.69 -24.79 -3.26
N GLY A 586 23.25 -23.79 -2.58
CA GLY A 586 24.43 -23.04 -3.03
C GLY A 586 24.16 -22.03 -4.14
N THR A 587 22.93 -21.97 -4.65
CA THR A 587 22.48 -20.97 -5.62
C THR A 587 21.46 -20.02 -4.98
N ARG A 588 20.22 -20.43 -4.87
CA ARG A 588 19.15 -19.66 -4.25
C ARG A 588 19.23 -19.69 -2.72
N TYR A 589 19.56 -20.84 -2.15
CA TYR A 589 19.63 -21.05 -0.71
C TYR A 589 21.04 -21.32 -0.23
N SER A 590 21.37 -20.91 1.00
CA SER A 590 22.65 -21.15 1.63
C SER A 590 22.95 -22.65 1.73
N ALA A 591 24.10 -23.08 1.21
CA ALA A 591 24.53 -24.47 1.25
C ALA A 591 24.67 -24.97 2.70
N ASP A 592 25.30 -24.16 3.56
CA ASP A 592 25.54 -24.53 4.96
C ASP A 592 24.25 -24.77 5.74
N ILE A 593 23.22 -23.92 5.53
CA ILE A 593 21.93 -24.07 6.22
C ILE A 593 21.16 -25.27 5.68
N VAL A 594 21.17 -25.49 4.36
CA VAL A 594 20.50 -26.66 3.76
C VAL A 594 21.18 -27.96 4.20
N GLU A 595 22.51 -27.99 4.32
CA GLU A 595 23.26 -29.14 4.86
C GLU A 595 22.91 -29.39 6.33
N LEU A 596 22.77 -28.34 7.13
CA LEU A 596 22.33 -28.45 8.51
C LEU A 596 20.92 -29.07 8.60
N LEU A 597 19.98 -28.60 7.76
CA LEU A 597 18.63 -29.16 7.68
C LEU A 597 18.64 -30.65 7.31
N ASN A 598 19.56 -31.10 6.45
CA ASN A 598 19.68 -32.52 6.10
C ASN A 598 20.32 -33.38 7.18
N SER A 599 21.15 -32.82 8.06
CA SER A 599 21.93 -33.54 9.05
C SER A 599 21.34 -33.53 10.46
N ASP A 600 20.46 -32.56 10.78
CA ASP A 600 19.82 -32.42 12.09
C ASP A 600 18.37 -32.92 12.04
N GLU A 601 18.19 -34.22 12.34
CA GLU A 601 16.88 -34.88 12.35
C GLU A 601 15.92 -34.24 13.35
N CYS A 602 16.41 -33.85 14.53
CA CYS A 602 15.61 -33.18 15.55
C CYS A 602 15.08 -31.83 15.07
N LEU A 603 15.89 -31.04 14.36
CA LEU A 603 15.44 -29.80 13.73
C LEU A 603 14.34 -30.08 12.70
N CYS A 604 14.50 -31.09 11.84
CA CYS A 604 13.52 -31.48 10.84
C CYS A 604 12.18 -31.88 11.45
N GLU A 605 12.20 -32.68 12.50
CA GLU A 605 10.99 -33.08 13.24
C GLU A 605 10.28 -31.84 13.85
N CYS A 606 11.05 -30.96 14.50
CA CYS A 606 10.49 -29.72 15.06
C CYS A 606 9.87 -28.79 13.98
N LEU A 607 10.50 -28.68 12.81
CA LEU A 607 10.00 -27.89 11.69
C LEU A 607 8.74 -28.53 11.08
N CYS A 608 8.71 -29.84 10.94
CA CYS A 608 7.56 -30.60 10.47
C CYS A 608 6.35 -30.39 11.40
N ASP A 609 6.54 -30.52 12.71
CA ASP A 609 5.50 -30.29 13.69
C ASP A 609 5.02 -28.82 13.68
N LEU A 610 5.94 -27.86 13.63
CA LEU A 610 5.62 -26.43 13.62
C LEU A 610 4.84 -26.03 12.38
N THR A 611 5.23 -26.50 11.21
CA THR A 611 4.57 -26.19 9.93
C THR A 611 3.27 -26.96 9.74
N GLY A 612 3.08 -28.06 10.44
CA GLY A 612 1.87 -28.85 10.51
C GLY A 612 0.91 -28.36 11.61
N LYS A 613 0.77 -29.17 12.67
CA LYS A 613 -0.16 -28.89 13.79
C LYS A 613 0.17 -27.62 14.57
N GLY A 614 1.44 -27.30 14.71
CA GLY A 614 1.91 -26.12 15.43
C GLY A 614 1.44 -24.80 14.82
N ARG A 615 1.21 -24.75 13.49
CA ARG A 615 0.71 -23.58 12.77
C ARG A 615 -0.63 -23.09 13.33
N ILE A 616 -1.54 -23.97 13.69
CA ILE A 616 -2.85 -23.62 14.26
C ILE A 616 -2.70 -22.72 15.50
N SER A 617 -1.69 -22.98 16.33
CA SER A 617 -1.43 -22.16 17.52
C SER A 617 -1.08 -20.70 17.17
N VAL A 618 -0.41 -20.47 16.03
CA VAL A 618 -0.07 -19.14 15.53
C VAL A 618 -1.32 -18.45 15.01
N TYR A 619 -2.14 -19.15 14.23
CA TYR A 619 -3.43 -18.64 13.76
C TYR A 619 -4.29 -18.19 14.94
N ASN A 620 -4.50 -19.05 15.93
CA ASN A 620 -5.27 -18.71 17.13
C ASN A 620 -4.74 -17.46 17.83
N LYS A 621 -3.42 -17.36 17.99
CA LYS A 621 -2.78 -16.22 18.65
C LYS A 621 -3.04 -14.92 17.88
N ILE A 622 -2.85 -14.90 16.56
CA ILE A 622 -3.01 -13.69 15.75
C ILE A 622 -4.48 -13.27 15.70
N TYR A 623 -5.41 -14.19 15.47
CA TYR A 623 -6.85 -13.85 15.49
C TYR A 623 -7.33 -13.35 16.86
N ARG A 624 -6.78 -13.85 17.99
CA ARG A 624 -7.04 -13.26 19.31
C ARG A 624 -6.56 -11.82 19.42
N LEU A 625 -5.36 -11.51 18.90
CA LEU A 625 -4.81 -10.16 18.92
C LEU A 625 -5.71 -9.18 18.15
N VAL A 626 -6.18 -9.57 16.97
CA VAL A 626 -7.09 -8.74 16.17
C VAL A 626 -8.43 -8.54 16.89
N ASN A 627 -9.05 -9.63 17.38
CA ASN A 627 -10.33 -9.55 18.09
C ASN A 627 -10.27 -8.77 19.41
N SER A 628 -9.09 -8.67 20.04
CA SER A 628 -8.92 -7.85 21.25
C SER A 628 -8.70 -6.38 20.94
N ALA A 629 -8.16 -6.06 19.76
CA ALA A 629 -7.96 -4.67 19.33
C ALA A 629 -9.27 -3.95 18.99
N ASP A 630 -10.28 -4.69 18.49
CA ASP A 630 -11.61 -4.13 18.19
C ASP A 630 -12.44 -3.73 19.45
N LYS A 631 -11.91 -3.96 20.66
CA LYS A 631 -12.61 -3.69 21.93
C LYS A 631 -12.08 -2.45 22.66
N HIS A 632 -11.16 -1.72 22.08
CA HIS A 632 -10.56 -0.50 22.64
C HIS A 632 -10.46 0.61 21.58
#